data_d03fa41253b9074db4d8db4e37ed0ab5
#
_entry.id   d03fa41253b9074db4d8db4e37ed0ab5
#
_cell.length_a   1.000
_cell.length_b   1.000
_cell.length_c   1.000
_cell.angle_alpha   90.00
_cell.angle_beta   90.00
_cell.angle_gamma   90.00
#
_symmetry.space_group_name_H-M   'P 1'
#
loop_
_entity.id
_entity.type
_entity.pdbx_description
1 polymer ?
#
loop_
_entity_poly.entity_id
_entity_poly.type
_entity_poly.pdbx_seq_one_letter_code
_entity_poly.pdbx_strand_id
1 'polypeptide(L)'
;MLLVRGVYPVGLLPICMNSSESTVELRIQSSLDYTDLVENLTNNLTALAGCDSDHAYFIEMAVREVLINAIRHGNQFDSHKQVRVRFRFNAARFEVQINDQGPGFDYEHLPDPCDSANLLKSSGRGIFLVRSFMDDFSLVYVPDQGTEVKFAKKLARS
;
A
#
# COMPACT_ATOMS: atom_id res chain seq x y z
N MET A 1 0.32 51.36 20.64
CA MET A 1 0.65 49.94 20.55
C MET A 1 -0.39 49.25 19.70
N LEU A 2 -0.15 49.17 18.41
CA LEU A 2 -1.11 48.65 17.41
C LEU A 2 -0.78 47.18 17.14
N LEU A 3 -1.63 46.27 17.56
CA LEU A 3 -1.55 44.85 17.21
C LEU A 3 -2.11 44.69 15.81
N VAL A 4 -1.23 44.51 14.83
CA VAL A 4 -1.59 44.09 13.48
C VAL A 4 -1.84 42.56 13.53
N ARG A 5 -3.09 42.15 13.49
CA ARG A 5 -3.48 40.76 13.22
C ARG A 5 -3.21 40.50 11.73
N GLY A 6 -2.09 39.88 11.44
CA GLY A 6 -1.82 39.32 10.12
C GLY A 6 -2.73 38.13 9.87
N VAL A 7 -3.65 38.29 8.90
CA VAL A 7 -4.36 37.17 8.29
C VAL A 7 -3.33 36.43 7.42
N TYR A 8 -2.85 35.28 7.92
CA TYR A 8 -2.04 34.39 7.10
C TYR A 8 -2.99 33.67 6.13
N PRO A 9 -2.73 33.72 4.79
CA PRO A 9 -3.44 32.86 3.88
C PRO A 9 -3.15 31.42 4.30
N VAL A 10 -4.18 30.57 4.24
CA VAL A 10 -4.06 29.12 4.39
C VAL A 10 -3.33 28.60 3.15
N GLY A 11 -2.04 28.86 3.12
CA GLY A 11 -1.09 28.35 2.12
C GLY A 11 -0.17 27.41 2.85
N LEU A 12 -0.11 26.19 2.35
CA LEU A 12 0.75 25.09 2.74
C LEU A 12 2.04 25.60 3.40
N LEU A 13 2.09 25.49 4.73
CA LEU A 13 3.39 25.44 5.37
C LEU A 13 4.05 24.18 4.86
N PRO A 14 5.28 24.23 4.32
CA PRO A 14 6.04 23.04 4.11
C PRO A 14 6.15 22.37 5.48
N ILE A 15 5.46 21.25 5.65
CA ILE A 15 5.67 20.40 6.81
C ILE A 15 7.13 19.97 6.65
N CYS A 16 8.02 20.61 7.42
CA CYS A 16 9.38 20.09 7.57
C CYS A 16 9.20 18.71 8.21
N MET A 17 9.07 17.69 7.36
CA MET A 17 9.10 16.31 7.82
C MET A 17 10.49 16.11 8.42
N ASN A 18 10.54 16.26 9.73
CA ASN A 18 11.67 15.83 10.54
C ASN A 18 12.00 14.40 10.09
N SER A 19 13.24 13.99 10.17
CA SER A 19 13.74 12.65 9.79
C SER A 19 13.06 11.48 10.55
N SER A 20 12.01 11.76 11.32
CA SER A 20 11.20 10.78 12.04
C SER A 20 10.27 10.06 11.08
N GLU A 21 10.29 8.74 11.14
CA GLU A 21 9.38 7.86 10.41
C GLU A 21 7.97 7.97 10.99
N SER A 22 7.00 8.19 10.13
CA SER A 22 5.58 8.15 10.48
C SER A 22 5.00 6.76 10.23
N THR A 23 4.14 6.30 11.14
CA THR A 23 3.47 5.00 11.00
C THR A 23 1.96 5.18 11.18
N VAL A 24 1.20 4.59 10.25
CA VAL A 24 -0.26 4.46 10.33
C VAL A 24 -0.60 3.00 10.13
N GLU A 25 -1.43 2.45 11.01
CA GLU A 25 -1.92 1.07 10.90
C GLU A 25 -3.44 1.06 11.02
N LEU A 26 -4.08 0.23 10.19
CA LEU A 26 -5.49 -0.06 10.29
C LEU A 26 -5.72 -1.57 10.16
N ARG A 27 -6.85 -2.01 10.71
CA ARG A 27 -7.36 -3.37 10.56
C ARG A 27 -8.79 -3.29 10.05
N ILE A 28 -9.06 -3.97 8.98
CA ILE A 28 -10.37 -4.01 8.34
C ILE A 28 -10.87 -5.46 8.31
N GLN A 29 -12.17 -5.62 8.29
CA GLN A 29 -12.77 -6.92 8.00
C GLN A 29 -12.49 -7.30 6.54
N SER A 30 -12.55 -8.59 6.25
CA SER A 30 -12.26 -9.15 4.93
C SER A 30 -13.42 -8.93 3.95
N SER A 31 -13.71 -7.64 3.65
CA SER A 31 -14.75 -7.21 2.71
C SER A 31 -14.18 -6.16 1.75
N LEU A 32 -14.59 -6.24 0.49
CA LEU A 32 -14.25 -5.23 -0.54
C LEU A 32 -14.87 -3.86 -0.25
N ASP A 33 -15.88 -3.76 0.62
CA ASP A 33 -16.49 -2.50 1.01
C ASP A 33 -15.48 -1.51 1.64
N TYR A 34 -14.38 -2.03 2.18
CA TYR A 34 -13.32 -1.21 2.77
C TYR A 34 -12.24 -0.76 1.77
N THR A 35 -12.31 -1.21 0.51
CA THR A 35 -11.28 -0.90 -0.49
C THR A 35 -11.15 0.60 -0.70
N ASP A 36 -12.27 1.30 -0.92
CA ASP A 36 -12.29 2.75 -1.13
C ASP A 36 -11.75 3.53 0.08
N LEU A 37 -12.02 3.05 1.30
CA LEU A 37 -11.48 3.65 2.51
C LEU A 37 -9.95 3.58 2.54
N VAL A 38 -9.39 2.42 2.24
CA VAL A 38 -7.94 2.21 2.23
C VAL A 38 -7.28 2.99 1.09
N GLU A 39 -7.91 3.06 -0.09
CA GLU A 39 -7.42 3.86 -1.21
C GLU A 39 -7.40 5.36 -0.87
N ASN A 40 -8.48 5.89 -0.33
CA ASN A 40 -8.54 7.29 0.10
C ASN A 40 -7.50 7.61 1.18
N LEU A 41 -7.29 6.70 2.13
CA LEU A 41 -6.24 6.85 3.12
C LEU A 41 -4.85 6.85 2.46
N THR A 42 -4.60 5.93 1.53
CA THR A 42 -3.32 5.84 0.81
C THR A 42 -3.03 7.14 0.06
N ASN A 43 -4.01 7.69 -0.66
CA ASN A 43 -3.89 8.96 -1.37
C ASN A 43 -3.50 10.11 -0.42
N ASN A 44 -4.16 10.21 0.73
CA ASN A 44 -3.83 11.23 1.73
C ASN A 44 -2.41 11.04 2.31
N LEU A 45 -1.99 9.79 2.54
CA LEU A 45 -0.67 9.50 3.10
C LEU A 45 0.45 9.73 2.08
N THR A 46 0.25 9.42 0.80
CA THR A 46 1.23 9.71 -0.26
C THR A 46 1.41 11.21 -0.45
N ALA A 47 0.32 11.97 -0.40
CA ALA A 47 0.37 13.44 -0.40
C ALA A 47 1.13 13.99 0.82
N LEU A 48 0.84 13.46 2.02
CA LEU A 48 1.51 13.84 3.26
C LEU A 48 3.01 13.52 3.22
N ALA A 49 3.39 12.40 2.62
CA ALA A 49 4.78 12.00 2.44
C ALA A 49 5.54 12.83 1.38
N GLY A 50 4.82 13.67 0.60
CA GLY A 50 5.40 14.46 -0.47
C GLY A 50 5.74 13.65 -1.72
N CYS A 51 5.00 12.56 -1.98
CA CYS A 51 5.16 11.81 -3.22
C CYS A 51 4.79 12.67 -4.43
N ASP A 52 5.55 12.56 -5.51
CA ASP A 52 5.10 13.06 -6.80
C ASP A 52 3.93 12.21 -7.35
N SER A 53 3.30 12.70 -8.42
CA SER A 53 2.12 12.05 -8.99
C SER A 53 2.37 10.62 -9.46
N ASP A 54 3.54 10.33 -10.00
CA ASP A 54 3.86 9.01 -10.54
C ASP A 54 4.11 8.01 -9.41
N HIS A 55 4.88 8.40 -8.38
CA HIS A 55 5.09 7.58 -7.19
C HIS A 55 3.77 7.32 -6.44
N ALA A 56 2.94 8.35 -6.27
CA ALA A 56 1.63 8.22 -5.63
C ALA A 56 0.75 7.21 -6.39
N TYR A 57 0.64 7.36 -7.72
CA TYR A 57 -0.14 6.46 -8.56
C TYR A 57 0.30 5.00 -8.45
N PHE A 58 1.60 4.72 -8.52
CA PHE A 58 2.10 3.34 -8.40
C PHE A 58 1.88 2.76 -7.00
N ILE A 59 2.04 3.56 -5.94
CA ILE A 59 1.76 3.12 -4.56
C ILE A 59 0.28 2.79 -4.38
N GLU A 60 -0.62 3.65 -4.85
CA GLU A 60 -2.08 3.47 -4.76
C GLU A 60 -2.53 2.22 -5.52
N MET A 61 -2.03 2.03 -6.75
CA MET A 61 -2.28 0.83 -7.54
C MET A 61 -1.79 -0.44 -6.81
N ALA A 62 -0.60 -0.39 -6.23
CA ALA A 62 -0.03 -1.52 -5.51
C ALA A 62 -0.84 -1.88 -4.26
N VAL A 63 -1.25 -0.87 -3.49
CA VAL A 63 -2.11 -1.06 -2.31
C VAL A 63 -3.42 -1.72 -2.70
N ARG A 64 -4.09 -1.21 -3.74
CA ARG A 64 -5.35 -1.77 -4.24
C ARG A 64 -5.20 -3.24 -4.62
N GLU A 65 -4.21 -3.58 -5.44
CA GLU A 65 -3.98 -4.95 -5.92
C GLU A 65 -3.69 -5.91 -4.78
N VAL A 66 -2.78 -5.54 -3.88
CA VAL A 66 -2.41 -6.39 -2.75
C VAL A 66 -3.57 -6.54 -1.76
N LEU A 67 -4.33 -5.48 -1.51
CA LEU A 67 -5.50 -5.51 -0.63
C LEU A 67 -6.59 -6.45 -1.17
N ILE A 68 -6.93 -6.33 -2.46
CA ILE A 68 -7.93 -7.20 -3.10
C ILE A 68 -7.46 -8.66 -3.05
N ASN A 69 -6.18 -8.91 -3.28
CA ASN A 69 -5.63 -10.26 -3.19
C ASN A 69 -5.70 -10.82 -1.76
N ALA A 70 -5.39 -10.02 -0.75
CA ALA A 70 -5.50 -10.40 0.66
C ALA A 70 -6.94 -10.77 1.05
N ILE A 71 -7.92 -9.98 0.61
CA ILE A 71 -9.34 -10.23 0.88
C ILE A 71 -9.85 -11.46 0.11
N ARG A 72 -9.60 -11.51 -1.20
CA ARG A 72 -10.16 -12.52 -2.10
C ARG A 72 -9.45 -13.87 -2.01
N HIS A 73 -8.14 -13.85 -2.09
CA HIS A 73 -7.33 -15.06 -2.18
C HIS A 73 -6.74 -15.48 -0.83
N GLY A 74 -6.31 -14.52 -0.01
CA GLY A 74 -5.84 -14.78 1.33
C GLY A 74 -6.98 -15.21 2.24
N ASN A 75 -7.82 -14.30 2.62
CA ASN A 75 -8.92 -14.55 3.57
C ASN A 75 -10.16 -15.21 2.96
N GLN A 76 -10.26 -15.29 1.62
CA GLN A 76 -11.40 -15.90 0.91
C GLN A 76 -12.75 -15.30 1.30
N PHE A 77 -12.81 -13.99 1.50
CA PHE A 77 -14.00 -13.25 1.95
C PHE A 77 -14.54 -13.68 3.32
N ASP A 78 -13.75 -14.37 4.14
CA ASP A 78 -14.16 -14.78 5.48
C ASP A 78 -14.33 -13.54 6.38
N SER A 79 -15.57 -13.25 6.77
CA SER A 79 -15.91 -12.08 7.60
C SER A 79 -15.37 -12.15 9.03
N HIS A 80 -14.91 -13.33 9.50
CA HIS A 80 -14.26 -13.50 10.79
C HIS A 80 -12.77 -13.16 10.75
N LYS A 81 -12.21 -13.02 9.54
CA LYS A 81 -10.82 -12.66 9.32
C LYS A 81 -10.67 -11.18 9.05
N GLN A 82 -9.49 -10.69 9.34
CA GLN A 82 -9.11 -9.30 9.11
C GLN A 82 -7.93 -9.20 8.15
N VAL A 83 -7.84 -8.06 7.49
CA VAL A 83 -6.64 -7.61 6.80
C VAL A 83 -6.03 -6.47 7.59
N ARG A 84 -4.75 -6.57 7.89
CA ARG A 84 -3.96 -5.51 8.51
C ARG A 84 -3.19 -4.78 7.45
N VAL A 85 -3.33 -3.46 7.40
CA VAL A 85 -2.58 -2.59 6.50
C VAL A 85 -1.76 -1.62 7.34
N ARG A 86 -0.45 -1.59 7.12
CA ARG A 86 0.48 -0.70 7.79
C ARG A 86 1.24 0.10 6.76
N PHE A 87 1.26 1.41 6.96
CA PHE A 87 2.03 2.38 6.20
C PHE A 87 3.16 2.91 7.07
N ARG A 88 4.37 2.94 6.55
CA ARG A 88 5.51 3.62 7.16
C ARG A 88 6.15 4.53 6.12
N PHE A 89 6.37 5.77 6.47
CA PHE A 89 6.89 6.73 5.52
C PHE A 89 7.69 7.85 6.18
N ASN A 90 8.61 8.39 5.42
CA ASN A 90 9.37 9.61 5.69
C ASN A 90 9.66 10.31 4.37
N ALA A 91 10.46 11.38 4.37
CA ALA A 91 10.78 12.13 3.15
C ALA A 91 11.59 11.34 2.09
N ALA A 92 12.11 10.16 2.42
CA ALA A 92 12.96 9.36 1.51
C ALA A 92 12.32 8.05 1.05
N ARG A 93 11.27 7.58 1.73
CA ARG A 93 10.72 6.25 1.50
C ARG A 93 9.28 6.16 1.95
N PHE A 94 8.47 5.49 1.15
CA PHE A 94 7.11 5.08 1.49
C PHE A 94 7.03 3.55 1.45
N GLU A 95 6.66 2.93 2.55
CA GLU A 95 6.57 1.48 2.70
C GLU A 95 5.15 1.09 3.10
N VAL A 96 4.66 0.02 2.50
CA VAL A 96 3.35 -0.58 2.83
C VAL A 96 3.54 -2.05 3.15
N GLN A 97 2.85 -2.50 4.19
CA GLN A 97 2.77 -3.89 4.60
C GLN A 97 1.31 -4.29 4.73
N ILE A 98 0.91 -5.34 4.04
CA ILE A 98 -0.46 -5.88 4.07
C ILE A 98 -0.38 -7.34 4.49
N ASN A 99 -1.13 -7.68 5.55
CA ASN A 99 -1.20 -9.04 6.09
C ASN A 99 -2.64 -9.54 6.02
N ASP A 100 -2.83 -10.73 5.48
CA ASP A 100 -4.05 -11.50 5.62
C ASP A 100 -3.92 -12.59 6.69
N GLN A 101 -4.98 -13.34 6.93
CA GLN A 101 -5.07 -14.47 7.86
C GLN A 101 -5.43 -15.77 7.11
N GLY A 102 -5.10 -15.82 5.83
CA GLY A 102 -5.41 -16.96 4.98
C GLY A 102 -4.46 -18.13 5.16
N PRO A 103 -4.77 -19.25 4.51
CA PRO A 103 -3.91 -20.44 4.54
C PRO A 103 -2.63 -20.28 3.72
N GLY A 104 -2.43 -19.11 3.13
CA GLY A 104 -1.38 -18.86 2.15
C GLY A 104 -1.73 -19.41 0.76
N PHE A 105 -0.96 -19.02 -0.22
CA PHE A 105 -0.98 -19.67 -1.52
C PHE A 105 0.43 -19.71 -2.09
N ASP A 106 0.66 -20.61 -3.01
CA ASP A 106 1.96 -20.86 -3.60
C ASP A 106 2.29 -19.76 -4.63
N TYR A 107 3.07 -18.76 -4.18
CA TYR A 107 3.51 -17.66 -5.03
C TYR A 107 4.72 -18.02 -5.91
N GLU A 108 5.48 -19.05 -5.54
CA GLU A 108 6.67 -19.46 -6.30
C GLU A 108 6.27 -20.11 -7.63
N HIS A 109 5.08 -20.71 -7.68
CA HIS A 109 4.53 -21.34 -8.87
C HIS A 109 3.46 -20.49 -9.58
N LEU A 110 3.43 -19.16 -9.34
CA LEU A 110 2.61 -18.29 -10.16
C LEU A 110 3.11 -18.34 -11.60
N PRO A 111 2.21 -18.61 -12.57
CA PRO A 111 2.57 -18.62 -13.98
C PRO A 111 3.15 -17.25 -14.37
N ASP A 112 4.25 -17.24 -15.10
CA ASP A 112 4.82 -16.02 -15.65
C ASP A 112 3.74 -15.26 -16.46
N PRO A 113 3.35 -14.06 -16.06
CA PRO A 113 2.33 -13.29 -16.76
C PRO A 113 2.77 -12.84 -18.16
N CYS A 114 4.07 -12.92 -18.47
CA CYS A 114 4.63 -12.64 -19.80
C CYS A 114 4.55 -13.85 -20.72
N ASP A 115 4.24 -15.04 -20.21
CA ASP A 115 4.01 -16.21 -21.04
C ASP A 115 2.68 -16.07 -21.77
N SER A 116 2.71 -16.27 -23.09
CA SER A 116 1.54 -16.19 -23.99
C SER A 116 0.38 -17.07 -23.54
N ALA A 117 0.64 -18.21 -22.92
CA ALA A 117 -0.36 -19.11 -22.35
C ALA A 117 -1.10 -18.53 -21.13
N ASN A 118 -0.52 -17.52 -20.48
CA ASN A 118 -1.05 -16.90 -19.27
C ASN A 118 -1.65 -15.51 -19.51
N LEU A 119 -1.57 -14.98 -20.73
CA LEU A 119 -2.10 -13.66 -21.11
C LEU A 119 -3.60 -13.48 -20.84
N LEU A 120 -4.36 -14.57 -20.75
CA LEU A 120 -5.80 -14.55 -20.49
C LEU A 120 -6.16 -14.78 -19.02
N LYS A 121 -5.20 -15.11 -18.14
CA LYS A 121 -5.45 -15.31 -16.72
C LYS A 121 -5.28 -13.97 -16.00
N SER A 122 -6.33 -13.44 -15.39
CA SER A 122 -6.31 -12.18 -14.62
C SER A 122 -5.62 -12.32 -13.27
N SER A 123 -5.49 -13.54 -12.74
CA SER A 123 -4.82 -13.80 -11.47
C SER A 123 -3.30 -13.80 -11.62
N GLY A 124 -2.61 -13.07 -10.76
CA GLY A 124 -1.14 -12.98 -10.73
C GLY A 124 -0.53 -11.78 -11.42
N ARG A 125 -1.25 -11.12 -12.35
CA ARG A 125 -0.75 -9.91 -13.02
C ARG A 125 -0.55 -8.74 -12.07
N GLY A 126 -1.45 -8.56 -11.11
CA GLY A 126 -1.38 -7.47 -10.15
C GLY A 126 -0.12 -7.52 -9.30
N ILE A 127 0.19 -8.68 -8.73
CA ILE A 127 1.42 -8.88 -7.92
C ILE A 127 2.68 -8.70 -8.77
N PHE A 128 2.68 -9.17 -10.02
CA PHE A 128 3.80 -8.96 -10.94
C PHE A 128 4.03 -7.47 -11.22
N LEU A 129 2.97 -6.70 -11.47
CA LEU A 129 3.04 -5.25 -11.67
C LEU A 129 3.55 -4.55 -10.41
N VAL A 130 3.04 -4.90 -9.23
CA VAL A 130 3.54 -4.36 -7.96
C VAL A 130 5.04 -4.59 -7.83
N ARG A 131 5.51 -5.82 -8.06
CA ARG A 131 6.93 -6.16 -8.02
C ARG A 131 7.76 -5.36 -9.04
N SER A 132 7.19 -5.07 -10.21
CA SER A 132 7.91 -4.35 -11.29
C SER A 132 8.04 -2.86 -11.03
N PHE A 133 7.06 -2.24 -10.33
CA PHE A 133 7.04 -0.80 -10.11
C PHE A 133 7.57 -0.37 -8.74
N MET A 134 7.71 -1.31 -7.79
CA MET A 134 8.26 -1.02 -6.46
C MET A 134 9.76 -1.22 -6.44
N ASP A 135 10.45 -0.42 -5.62
CA ASP A 135 11.90 -0.54 -5.45
C ASP A 135 12.28 -1.73 -4.56
N ASP A 136 11.40 -2.05 -3.60
CA ASP A 136 11.52 -3.23 -2.76
C ASP A 136 10.18 -3.97 -2.72
N PHE A 137 10.24 -5.29 -2.77
CA PHE A 137 9.08 -6.16 -2.69
C PHE A 137 9.45 -7.45 -1.97
N SER A 138 8.63 -7.86 -1.02
CA SER A 138 8.70 -9.18 -0.40
C SER A 138 7.30 -9.73 -0.16
N LEU A 139 7.19 -11.05 -0.27
CA LEU A 139 5.98 -11.79 -0.01
C LEU A 139 6.37 -13.02 0.79
N VAL A 140 5.80 -13.17 1.98
CA VAL A 140 6.12 -14.23 2.92
C VAL A 140 4.83 -14.86 3.44
N TYR A 141 4.71 -16.15 3.32
CA TYR A 141 3.69 -16.91 4.03
C TYR A 141 4.25 -17.44 5.36
N VAL A 142 3.53 -17.18 6.43
CA VAL A 142 3.85 -17.69 7.75
C VAL A 142 2.72 -18.64 8.17
N PRO A 143 3.01 -19.95 8.40
CA PRO A 143 2.00 -20.90 8.83
C PRO A 143 1.22 -20.37 10.03
N ASP A 144 -0.10 -20.55 10.00
CA ASP A 144 -1.06 -20.12 11.03
C ASP A 144 -1.17 -18.59 11.25
N GLN A 145 -0.40 -17.77 10.52
CA GLN A 145 -0.44 -16.32 10.62
C GLN A 145 -0.89 -15.63 9.32
N GLY A 146 -0.90 -16.36 8.21
CA GLY A 146 -1.31 -15.85 6.90
C GLY A 146 -0.16 -15.34 6.05
N THR A 147 -0.50 -14.56 5.02
CA THR A 147 0.46 -14.00 4.08
C THR A 147 0.77 -12.55 4.42
N GLU A 148 2.04 -12.21 4.36
CA GLU A 148 2.53 -10.84 4.43
C GLU A 148 3.07 -10.42 3.06
N VAL A 149 2.54 -9.34 2.52
CA VAL A 149 3.11 -8.64 1.37
C VAL A 149 3.63 -7.30 1.85
N LYS A 150 4.90 -7.04 1.57
CA LYS A 150 5.57 -5.79 1.90
C LYS A 150 6.22 -5.23 0.66
N PHE A 151 6.00 -3.95 0.40
CA PHE A 151 6.62 -3.25 -0.71
C PHE A 151 6.95 -1.81 -0.35
N ALA A 152 7.89 -1.22 -1.06
CA ALA A 152 8.28 0.15 -0.81
C ALA A 152 8.72 0.87 -2.08
N LYS A 153 8.53 2.19 -2.04
CA LYS A 153 8.98 3.14 -3.04
C LYS A 153 9.97 4.11 -2.42
N LYS A 154 11.13 4.29 -3.05
CA LYS A 154 12.06 5.36 -2.71
C LYS A 154 11.51 6.66 -3.25
N LEU A 155 11.47 7.68 -2.41
CA LEU A 155 11.00 9.01 -2.80
C LEU A 155 12.22 9.84 -3.20
N ALA A 156 12.18 10.46 -4.38
CA ALA A 156 13.23 11.37 -4.79
C ALA A 156 13.22 12.60 -3.86
N ARG A 157 14.36 12.96 -3.31
CA ARG A 157 14.51 14.27 -2.67
C ARG A 157 14.47 15.34 -3.77
N SER A 158 13.45 16.19 -3.72
CA SER A 158 13.45 17.45 -4.46
C SER A 158 14.50 18.39 -3.92
#